data_a84efe0e3c9bfcce9a659914eda28b40
#
_entry.id   a84efe0e3c9bfcce9a659914eda28b40
#
_cell.length_a   1.000
_cell.length_b   1.000
_cell.length_c   1.000
_cell.angle_alpha   90.00
_cell.angle_beta   90.00
_cell.angle_gamma   90.00
#
_symmetry.space_group_name_H-M   'P 1'
#
loop_
_entity.id
_entity.type
_entity.pdbx_description
1 polymer ?
#
loop_
_entity_poly.entity_id
_entity_poly.type
_entity_poly.pdbx_seq_one_letter_code
_entity_poly.pdbx_strand_id
1 'polypeptide(L)'
;AIQRALACVRDHHADIGIGLEGGVMFLDEELYLCNWGALVTEDEKVFTASGARIKLPDEFIAPIQKGVELSDIIDDYTTKKDVRSHEGTIGIFTNNQVTRQALFQHIMLL
;
A
#
# COMPACT_ATOMS: atom_id res chain seq x y z
N ALA A 1 -9.66 -0.65 0.38
CA ALA A 1 -9.73 -0.90 -1.07
C ALA A 1 -11.15 -1.20 -1.52
N ILE A 2 -11.85 -2.06 -0.80
CA ILE A 2 -13.25 -2.44 -1.14
C ILE A 2 -14.17 -1.22 -1.16
N GLN A 3 -14.08 -0.35 -0.16
CA GLN A 3 -14.93 0.83 -0.06
C GLN A 3 -14.76 1.76 -1.26
N ARG A 4 -13.53 1.97 -1.71
CA ARG A 4 -13.25 2.80 -2.89
C ARG A 4 -13.79 2.18 -4.17
N ALA A 5 -13.65 0.86 -4.32
CA ALA A 5 -14.16 0.13 -5.46
C ALA A 5 -15.70 0.17 -5.51
N LEU A 6 -16.37 -0.03 -4.37
CA LEU A 6 -17.82 0.08 -4.25
C LEU A 6 -18.32 1.47 -4.59
N ALA A 7 -17.62 2.53 -4.14
CA ALA A 7 -17.99 3.90 -4.44
C ALA A 7 -18.00 4.15 -5.95
N CYS A 8 -17.02 3.62 -6.70
CA CYS A 8 -16.99 3.75 -8.15
C CYS A 8 -18.23 3.12 -8.81
N VAL A 9 -18.64 1.95 -8.34
CA VAL A 9 -19.81 1.26 -8.89
C VAL A 9 -21.11 1.95 -8.52
N ARG A 10 -21.29 2.31 -7.25
CA ARG A 10 -22.53 2.89 -6.72
C ARG A 10 -22.72 4.35 -7.09
N ASP A 11 -21.69 5.17 -6.93
CA ASP A 11 -21.79 6.62 -7.05
C ASP A 11 -21.58 7.11 -8.48
N HIS A 12 -20.80 6.39 -9.27
CA HIS A 12 -20.45 6.76 -10.63
C HIS A 12 -21.05 5.84 -11.70
N HIS A 13 -21.91 4.90 -11.31
CA HIS A 13 -22.57 3.95 -12.20
C HIS A 13 -21.60 3.17 -13.10
N ALA A 14 -20.40 2.87 -12.57
CA ALA A 14 -19.41 2.11 -13.31
C ALA A 14 -19.79 0.63 -13.36
N ASP A 15 -19.40 -0.06 -14.44
CA ASP A 15 -19.57 -1.51 -14.56
C ASP A 15 -18.60 -2.26 -13.66
N ILE A 16 -17.41 -1.72 -13.46
CA ILE A 16 -16.37 -2.27 -12.63
C ILE A 16 -15.74 -1.14 -11.83
N GLY A 17 -15.57 -1.35 -10.52
CA GLY A 17 -14.84 -0.45 -9.67
C GLY A 17 -13.55 -1.11 -9.18
N ILE A 18 -12.44 -0.37 -9.18
CA ILE A 18 -11.16 -0.84 -8.67
C ILE A 18 -10.69 0.11 -7.58
N GLY A 19 -10.30 -0.44 -6.43
CA GLY A 19 -9.70 0.31 -5.34
C GLY A 19 -8.31 -0.24 -5.03
N LEU A 20 -7.35 0.66 -4.84
CA LEU A 20 -5.97 0.32 -4.51
C LEU A 20 -5.57 1.06 -3.24
N GLU A 21 -4.91 0.36 -2.32
CA GLU A 21 -4.44 0.94 -1.06
C GLU A 21 -3.08 0.39 -0.67
N GLY A 22 -2.28 1.24 -0.03
CA GLY A 22 -1.08 0.84 0.68
C GLY A 22 -1.25 1.01 2.19
N GLY A 23 -0.51 0.25 2.97
CA GLY A 23 -0.57 0.34 4.41
C GLY A 23 0.52 -0.49 5.07
N VAL A 24 0.39 -0.64 6.38
CA VAL A 24 1.30 -1.45 7.18
C VAL A 24 0.52 -2.49 7.96
N MET A 25 1.17 -3.60 8.29
CA MET A 25 0.58 -4.64 9.13
C MET A 25 1.66 -5.33 9.96
N PHE A 26 1.25 -5.90 11.08
CA PHE A 26 2.13 -6.70 11.92
C PHE A 26 1.95 -8.19 11.61
N LEU A 27 3.07 -8.88 11.43
CA LEU A 27 3.15 -10.34 11.34
C LEU A 27 4.23 -10.80 12.30
N ASP A 28 3.89 -11.64 13.27
CA ASP A 28 4.82 -12.16 14.29
C ASP A 28 5.66 -11.07 14.95
N GLU A 29 4.99 -9.96 15.36
CA GLU A 29 5.59 -8.81 16.01
C GLU A 29 6.54 -7.99 15.12
N GLU A 30 6.60 -8.30 13.82
CA GLU A 30 7.36 -7.53 12.84
C GLU A 30 6.41 -6.69 11.98
N LEU A 31 6.89 -5.51 11.58
CA LEU A 31 6.12 -4.57 10.78
C LEU A 31 6.40 -4.76 9.29
N TYR A 32 5.35 -4.87 8.50
CA TYR A 32 5.44 -5.05 7.05
C TYR A 32 4.71 -3.95 6.30
N LEU A 33 5.29 -3.52 5.19
CA LEU A 33 4.59 -2.72 4.19
C LEU A 33 3.75 -3.67 3.35
N CYS A 34 2.47 -3.34 3.16
CA CYS A 34 1.56 -4.15 2.36
C CYS A 34 0.75 -3.27 1.40
N ASN A 35 0.23 -3.91 0.36
CA ASN A 35 -0.59 -3.25 -0.65
C ASN A 35 -1.74 -4.17 -1.04
N TRP A 36 -2.92 -3.59 -1.21
CA TRP A 36 -4.15 -4.32 -1.50
C TRP A 36 -4.86 -3.72 -2.68
N GLY A 37 -5.49 -4.58 -3.46
CA GLY A 37 -6.43 -4.17 -4.50
C GLY A 37 -7.77 -4.86 -4.31
N ALA A 38 -8.81 -4.19 -4.72
CA ALA A 38 -10.15 -4.75 -4.76
C ALA A 38 -10.81 -4.40 -6.10
N LEU A 39 -11.51 -5.36 -6.67
CA LEU A 39 -12.33 -5.17 -7.86
C LEU A 39 -13.77 -5.50 -7.48
N VAL A 40 -14.69 -4.60 -7.80
CA VAL A 40 -16.11 -4.77 -7.55
C VAL A 40 -16.84 -4.68 -8.87
N THR A 41 -17.70 -5.67 -9.17
CA THR A 41 -18.50 -5.68 -10.37
C THR A 41 -19.83 -4.95 -10.15
N GLU A 42 -20.56 -4.71 -11.23
CA GLU A 42 -21.86 -4.02 -11.19
C GLU A 42 -22.85 -4.72 -10.25
N ASP A 43 -22.82 -6.05 -10.19
CA ASP A 43 -23.67 -6.85 -9.30
C ASP A 43 -23.08 -6.99 -7.89
N GLU A 44 -22.08 -6.16 -7.57
CA GLU A 44 -21.43 -6.06 -6.24
C GLU A 44 -20.68 -7.32 -5.80
N LYS A 45 -20.22 -8.15 -6.75
CA LYS A 45 -19.23 -9.19 -6.44
C LYS A 45 -17.88 -8.57 -6.17
N VAL A 46 -17.20 -9.04 -5.15
CA VAL A 46 -15.92 -8.49 -4.67
C VAL A 46 -14.79 -9.50 -4.89
N PHE A 47 -13.73 -9.04 -5.52
CA PHE A 47 -12.49 -9.79 -5.69
C PHE A 47 -11.36 -8.98 -5.09
N THR A 48 -10.50 -9.61 -4.28
CA THR A 48 -9.40 -8.92 -3.62
C THR A 48 -8.07 -9.63 -3.91
N ALA A 49 -7.00 -8.85 -3.92
CA ALA A 49 -5.65 -9.37 -4.07
C ALA A 49 -4.68 -8.51 -3.26
N SER A 50 -3.63 -9.12 -2.75
CA SER A 50 -2.54 -8.39 -2.13
C SER A 50 -1.27 -8.57 -2.95
N GLY A 51 -0.43 -7.52 -2.98
CA GLY A 51 0.88 -7.59 -3.59
C GLY A 51 1.95 -8.09 -2.63
N ALA A 52 3.20 -7.96 -3.04
CA ALA A 52 4.34 -8.33 -2.23
C ALA A 52 4.36 -7.52 -0.92
N ARG A 53 4.83 -8.16 0.15
CA ARG A 53 5.03 -7.53 1.44
C ARG A 53 6.53 -7.48 1.73
N ILE A 54 7.00 -6.38 2.28
CA ILE A 54 8.38 -6.27 2.71
C ILE A 54 8.44 -5.86 4.17
N LYS A 55 9.42 -6.40 4.88
CA LYS A 55 9.65 -6.04 6.28
C LYS A 55 10.21 -4.62 6.34
N LEU A 56 9.63 -3.79 7.20
CA LEU A 56 10.12 -2.45 7.49
C LEU A 56 11.11 -2.50 8.67
N PRO A 57 11.99 -1.49 8.79
CA PRO A 57 12.91 -1.42 9.93
C PRO A 57 12.17 -1.45 11.27
N ASP A 58 12.74 -2.14 12.26
CA ASP A 58 12.14 -2.26 13.59
C ASP A 58 11.98 -0.90 14.29
N GLU A 59 12.79 0.09 13.94
CA GLU A 59 12.69 1.45 14.47
C GLU A 59 11.37 2.15 14.09
N PHE A 60 10.62 1.62 13.12
CA PHE A 60 9.33 2.17 12.72
C PHE A 60 8.18 1.69 13.62
N ILE A 61 8.38 0.62 14.39
CA ILE A 61 7.32 -0.02 15.18
C ILE A 61 6.76 0.93 16.23
N ALA A 62 7.61 1.54 17.05
CA ALA A 62 7.17 2.42 18.12
C ALA A 62 6.37 3.64 17.61
N PRO A 63 6.83 4.38 16.58
CA PRO A 63 6.02 5.46 16.01
C PRO A 63 4.68 5.01 15.47
N ILE A 64 4.63 3.87 14.77
CA ILE A 64 3.36 3.33 14.23
C ILE A 64 2.39 3.01 15.37
N GLN A 65 2.87 2.39 16.45
CA GLN A 65 2.03 2.07 17.61
C GLN A 65 1.51 3.32 18.33
N LYS A 66 2.22 4.44 18.19
CA LYS A 66 1.80 5.74 18.75
C LYS A 66 0.87 6.51 17.82
N GLY A 67 0.51 5.96 16.67
CA GLY A 67 -0.40 6.59 15.74
C GLY A 67 0.25 7.56 14.75
N VAL A 68 1.57 7.56 14.65
CA VAL A 68 2.28 8.40 13.65
C VAL A 68 2.05 7.83 12.26
N GLU A 69 1.75 8.70 11.30
CA GLU A 69 1.54 8.30 9.91
C GLU A 69 2.84 7.77 9.29
N LEU A 70 2.72 6.73 8.45
CA LEU A 70 3.88 6.15 7.77
C LEU A 70 4.63 7.20 6.93
N SER A 71 3.92 8.09 6.24
CA SER A 71 4.55 9.13 5.43
C SER A 71 5.48 10.03 6.24
N ASP A 72 5.09 10.38 7.47
CA ASP A 72 5.91 11.21 8.36
C ASP A 72 7.15 10.45 8.83
N ILE A 73 7.01 9.16 9.12
CA ILE A 73 8.13 8.29 9.50
C ILE A 73 9.13 8.17 8.35
N ILE A 74 8.62 7.98 7.13
CA ILE A 74 9.46 7.86 5.93
C ILE A 74 10.19 9.16 5.62
N ASP A 75 9.54 10.32 5.77
CA ASP A 75 10.17 11.62 5.55
C ASP A 75 11.34 11.83 6.52
N ASP A 76 11.15 11.49 7.80
CA ASP A 76 12.20 11.57 8.80
C ASP A 76 13.35 10.60 8.49
N TYR A 77 13.02 9.37 8.14
CA TYR A 77 14.00 8.34 7.79
C TYR A 77 14.85 8.74 6.59
N THR A 78 14.22 9.21 5.51
CA THR A 78 14.95 9.60 4.30
C THR A 78 15.83 10.83 4.54
N THR A 79 15.40 11.77 5.37
CA THR A 79 16.19 12.92 5.75
C THR A 79 17.44 12.50 6.52
N LYS A 80 17.30 11.64 7.52
CA LYS A 80 18.42 11.15 8.36
C LYS A 80 19.42 10.31 7.59
N LYS A 81 18.95 9.51 6.62
CA LYS A 81 19.80 8.61 5.83
C LYS A 81 20.28 9.21 4.51
N ASP A 82 19.89 10.47 4.24
CA ASP A 82 20.18 11.16 2.98
C ASP A 82 19.79 10.33 1.75
N VAL A 83 18.63 9.68 1.84
CA VAL A 83 18.05 8.87 0.76
C VAL A 83 16.96 9.65 0.05
N ARG A 84 16.95 9.62 -1.27
CA ARG A 84 15.88 10.24 -2.07
C ARG A 84 14.77 9.23 -2.33
N SER A 85 13.53 9.64 -2.05
CA SER A 85 12.35 8.83 -2.27
C SER A 85 11.62 9.34 -3.52
N HIS A 86 11.81 8.69 -4.67
CA HIS A 86 11.12 9.03 -5.91
C HIS A 86 9.95 8.10 -6.21
N GLU A 87 9.99 6.87 -5.70
CA GLU A 87 9.05 5.80 -6.05
C GLU A 87 8.27 5.26 -4.85
N GLY A 88 8.07 6.11 -3.82
CA GLY A 88 7.37 5.72 -2.60
C GLY A 88 8.20 4.83 -1.69
N THR A 89 7.56 4.31 -0.64
CA THR A 89 8.22 3.50 0.40
C THR A 89 8.85 2.25 -0.19
N ILE A 90 8.17 1.56 -1.10
CA ILE A 90 8.70 0.34 -1.72
C ILE A 90 9.99 0.62 -2.50
N GLY A 91 10.07 1.77 -3.16
CA GLY A 91 11.28 2.17 -3.89
C GLY A 91 12.46 2.39 -2.95
N ILE A 92 12.24 3.00 -1.79
CA ILE A 92 13.29 3.26 -0.80
C ILE A 92 13.95 1.95 -0.35
N PHE A 93 13.14 0.94 -0.01
CA PHE A 93 13.64 -0.31 0.57
C PHE A 93 14.03 -1.36 -0.47
N THR A 94 13.80 -1.10 -1.75
CA THR A 94 14.23 -1.99 -2.83
C THR A 94 15.30 -1.36 -3.73
N ASN A 95 15.87 -0.23 -3.32
CA ASN A 95 16.83 0.53 -4.12
C ASN A 95 16.27 0.83 -5.52
N ASN A 96 14.99 1.22 -5.58
CA ASN A 96 14.22 1.51 -6.78
C ASN A 96 14.10 0.33 -7.77
N GLN A 97 14.38 -0.90 -7.30
CA GLN A 97 14.16 -2.10 -8.12
C GLN A 97 12.68 -2.40 -8.30
N VAL A 98 11.86 -2.06 -7.29
CA VAL A 98 10.40 -2.18 -7.36
C VAL A 98 9.81 -0.80 -7.14
N THR A 99 9.01 -0.32 -8.08
CA THR A 99 8.33 0.96 -7.95
C THR A 99 6.91 0.76 -7.44
N ARG A 100 6.32 1.82 -6.89
CA ARG A 100 4.92 1.81 -6.47
C ARG A 100 4.00 1.47 -7.64
N GLN A 101 4.28 2.01 -8.83
CA GLN A 101 3.51 1.75 -10.04
C GLN A 101 3.57 0.27 -10.41
N ALA A 102 4.77 -0.32 -10.44
CA ALA A 102 4.94 -1.74 -10.77
C ALA A 102 4.20 -2.64 -9.77
N LEU A 103 4.23 -2.30 -8.49
CA LEU A 103 3.56 -3.05 -7.42
C LEU A 103 2.05 -3.06 -7.62
N PHE A 104 1.44 -1.91 -7.90
CA PHE A 104 0.00 -1.83 -8.14
C PHE A 104 -0.41 -2.44 -9.47
N GLN A 105 0.42 -2.36 -10.51
CA GLN A 105 0.19 -3.07 -11.77
C GLN A 105 0.12 -4.57 -11.54
N HIS A 106 1.03 -5.10 -10.72
CA HIS A 106 1.04 -6.53 -10.36
C HIS A 106 -0.26 -6.93 -9.67
N ILE A 107 -0.71 -6.16 -8.69
CA ILE A 107 -1.97 -6.40 -7.97
C ILE A 107 -3.16 -6.43 -8.94
N MET A 108 -3.20 -5.51 -9.88
CA MET A 108 -4.30 -5.43 -10.86
C MET A 108 -4.36 -6.64 -11.77
N LEU A 109 -3.24 -7.34 -11.99
CA LEU A 109 -3.18 -8.55 -12.81
C LEU A 109 -3.61 -9.82 -12.06
N LEU A 110 -3.70 -9.75 -10.75
CA LEU A 110 -4.10 -10.88 -9.92
C LEU A 110 -5.61 -10.99 -9.83
#